data_6da7a2e20fb83c622ea83394ad4bd7b7
#
_entry.id   6da7a2e20fb83c622ea83394ad4bd7b7
#
_cell.length_a   1.000
_cell.length_b   1.000
_cell.length_c   1.000
_cell.angle_alpha   90.00
_cell.angle_beta   90.00
_cell.angle_gamma   90.00
#
_symmetry.space_group_name_H-M   'P 1'
#
loop_
_entity.id
_entity.type
_entity.pdbx_description
1 polymer ?
#
loop_
_entity_poly.entity_id
_entity_poly.type
_entity_poly.pdbx_seq_one_letter_code
_entity_poly.pdbx_strand_id
1 'polypeptide(L)'
;EKIQEVIEGDGAPAAVGDEQIDAQGCVLLPGVIDDHVHFRDPGLTHKADMATETAAAAAGGVTSFMDMPNCNPQTTTLEALENKFKDAATKCIVNYSFYFGATNNNADQLKALDKTHVCGVKLFMGASTGNMLVDRMEALKKIFSEAGMLIATHCEDQQIIRENTERFKQQYGEDLDISFHPLIRSEEACYHSSALAVQLAKETGARLHILHISTARELG
;
A
#
# COMPACT_ATOMS: atom_id res chain seq x y z
N GLU A 1 15.27 -15.94 10.75
CA GLU A 1 16.69 -15.58 10.71
C GLU A 1 16.92 -14.44 11.69
N LYS A 2 17.95 -14.55 12.51
CA LYS A 2 18.26 -13.55 13.55
C LYS A 2 19.77 -13.37 13.64
N ILE A 3 20.21 -12.16 13.93
CA ILE A 3 21.60 -11.90 14.32
C ILE A 3 21.85 -12.68 15.61
N GLN A 4 22.84 -13.55 15.60
CA GLN A 4 23.21 -14.38 16.75
C GLN A 4 24.17 -13.64 17.67
N GLU A 5 25.16 -12.97 17.08
CA GLU A 5 26.20 -12.26 17.81
C GLU A 5 26.79 -11.13 16.94
N VAL A 6 27.23 -10.07 17.60
CA VAL A 6 28.03 -8.99 16.98
C VAL A 6 29.35 -8.96 17.77
N ILE A 7 30.47 -9.18 17.05
CA ILE A 7 31.81 -9.19 17.66
C ILE A 7 32.57 -7.99 17.14
N GLU A 8 33.05 -7.14 18.04
CA GLU A 8 33.84 -5.95 17.73
C GLU A 8 35.35 -6.20 17.99
N GLY A 9 36.21 -5.63 17.13
CA GLY A 9 37.66 -5.60 17.30
C GLY A 9 38.46 -6.45 16.33
N ASP A 10 39.77 -6.18 16.26
CA ASP A 10 40.72 -6.80 15.31
C ASP A 10 41.06 -8.26 15.60
N GLY A 11 40.49 -8.84 16.61
CA GLY A 11 40.78 -10.20 17.07
C GLY A 11 39.58 -11.13 17.07
N ALA A 12 38.56 -10.86 16.25
CA ALA A 12 37.42 -11.76 16.13
C ALA A 12 37.93 -13.18 15.79
N PRO A 13 37.62 -14.19 16.59
CA PRO A 13 37.99 -15.56 16.26
C PRO A 13 37.38 -15.90 14.91
N ALA A 14 38.13 -16.62 14.07
CA ALA A 14 37.57 -17.15 12.83
C ALA A 14 36.36 -18.00 13.23
N ALA A 15 35.17 -17.46 13.02
CA ALA A 15 33.94 -18.17 13.29
C ALA A 15 33.94 -19.43 12.42
N VAL A 16 33.78 -20.58 13.04
CA VAL A 16 33.54 -21.83 12.32
C VAL A 16 32.09 -21.79 11.88
N GLY A 17 31.84 -21.09 10.78
CA GLY A 17 30.55 -21.04 10.11
C GLY A 17 30.59 -21.84 8.83
N ASP A 18 29.45 -22.24 8.34
CA ASP A 18 29.33 -22.97 7.10
C ASP A 18 29.67 -22.07 5.89
N GLU A 19 29.48 -20.74 6.02
CA GLU A 19 29.78 -19.76 4.99
C GLU A 19 30.33 -18.46 5.61
N GLN A 20 31.34 -17.88 4.97
CA GLN A 20 31.92 -16.59 5.34
C GLN A 20 31.79 -15.61 4.18
N ILE A 21 31.23 -14.43 4.44
CA ILE A 21 31.08 -13.36 3.47
C ILE A 21 31.95 -12.18 3.91
N ASP A 22 33.00 -11.86 3.12
CA ASP A 22 33.77 -10.64 3.31
C ASP A 22 33.02 -9.45 2.72
N ALA A 23 32.61 -8.52 3.56
CA ALA A 23 31.91 -7.32 3.12
C ALA A 23 32.81 -6.26 2.43
N GLN A 24 34.15 -6.45 2.43
CA GLN A 24 35.13 -5.61 1.74
C GLN A 24 34.97 -4.09 2.02
N GLY A 25 34.69 -3.74 3.28
CA GLY A 25 34.44 -2.36 3.71
C GLY A 25 33.03 -1.83 3.45
N CYS A 26 32.12 -2.67 2.94
CA CYS A 26 30.70 -2.32 2.84
C CYS A 26 30.02 -2.33 4.23
N VAL A 27 28.96 -1.55 4.34
CA VAL A 27 28.11 -1.52 5.54
C VAL A 27 26.96 -2.50 5.36
N LEU A 28 26.80 -3.41 6.30
CA LEU A 28 25.63 -4.31 6.35
C LEU A 28 24.46 -3.57 6.99
N LEU A 29 23.36 -3.46 6.24
CA LEU A 29 22.11 -2.86 6.70
C LEU A 29 20.99 -3.92 6.73
N PRO A 30 19.96 -3.74 7.58
CA PRO A 30 18.73 -4.52 7.43
C PRO A 30 18.15 -4.33 6.03
N GLY A 31 17.57 -5.38 5.45
CA GLY A 31 16.86 -5.28 4.18
C GLY A 31 15.70 -4.31 4.26
N VAL A 32 15.50 -3.53 3.19
CA VAL A 32 14.41 -2.56 3.12
C VAL A 32 13.06 -3.28 3.08
N ILE A 33 12.08 -2.72 3.77
CA ILE A 33 10.67 -3.12 3.68
C ILE A 33 9.95 -2.06 2.84
N ASP A 34 9.44 -2.46 1.67
CA ASP A 34 8.60 -1.61 0.85
C ASP A 34 7.13 -1.88 1.18
N ASP A 35 6.49 -0.95 1.85
CA ASP A 35 5.13 -1.11 2.34
C ASP A 35 4.04 -0.68 1.35
N HIS A 36 4.42 -0.30 0.12
CA HIS A 36 3.48 0.17 -0.88
C HIS A 36 3.91 -0.15 -2.32
N VAL A 37 3.62 -1.35 -2.77
CA VAL A 37 3.89 -1.75 -4.16
C VAL A 37 2.61 -2.14 -4.90
N HIS A 38 2.68 -2.11 -6.23
CA HIS A 38 1.64 -2.53 -7.15
C HIS A 38 2.22 -3.50 -8.18
N PHE A 39 2.43 -4.76 -7.80
CA PHE A 39 3.00 -5.78 -8.69
C PHE A 39 2.02 -6.28 -9.76
N ARG A 40 0.74 -5.89 -9.67
CA ARG A 40 -0.27 -6.15 -10.71
C ARG A 40 -0.59 -7.63 -10.96
N ASP A 41 -0.06 -8.52 -10.18
CA ASP A 41 -0.32 -9.94 -10.19
C ASP A 41 -1.29 -10.31 -9.03
N PRO A 42 -2.36 -11.03 -9.29
CA PRO A 42 -2.75 -11.65 -10.55
C PRO A 42 -3.43 -10.70 -11.56
N GLY A 43 -3.47 -11.17 -12.81
CA GLY A 43 -4.39 -10.73 -13.87
C GLY A 43 -4.02 -9.46 -14.64
N LEU A 44 -3.04 -8.69 -14.19
CA LEU A 44 -2.52 -7.52 -14.90
C LEU A 44 -1.02 -7.66 -15.24
N THR A 45 -0.59 -8.90 -15.44
CA THR A 45 0.82 -9.28 -15.60
C THR A 45 1.48 -8.78 -16.89
N HIS A 46 0.71 -8.20 -17.80
CA HIS A 46 1.25 -7.41 -18.91
C HIS A 46 1.94 -6.10 -18.47
N LYS A 47 1.72 -5.67 -17.22
CA LYS A 47 2.39 -4.50 -16.62
C LYS A 47 3.58 -4.91 -15.77
N ALA A 48 3.39 -5.90 -14.90
CA ALA A 48 4.38 -6.45 -14.00
C ALA A 48 3.86 -7.75 -13.38
N ASP A 49 4.74 -8.62 -12.91
CA ASP A 49 4.39 -9.87 -12.21
C ASP A 49 5.26 -10.06 -10.95
N MET A 50 4.80 -10.94 -10.04
CA MET A 50 5.49 -11.15 -8.77
C MET A 50 6.89 -11.74 -8.92
N ALA A 51 7.13 -12.56 -9.95
CA ALA A 51 8.44 -13.19 -10.12
C ALA A 51 9.51 -12.17 -10.54
N THR A 52 9.20 -11.35 -11.54
CA THR A 52 10.10 -10.31 -12.03
C THR A 52 10.29 -9.17 -11.05
N GLU A 53 9.20 -8.72 -10.42
CA GLU A 53 9.25 -7.59 -9.48
C GLU A 53 9.93 -7.95 -8.17
N THR A 54 9.80 -9.19 -7.67
CA THR A 54 10.53 -9.59 -6.46
C THR A 54 12.02 -9.80 -6.74
N ALA A 55 12.40 -10.18 -7.96
CA ALA A 55 13.80 -10.21 -8.36
C ALA A 55 14.39 -8.78 -8.45
N ALA A 56 13.64 -7.83 -9.00
CA ALA A 56 14.02 -6.41 -9.03
C ALA A 56 14.13 -5.82 -7.62
N ALA A 57 13.17 -6.13 -6.74
CA ALA A 57 13.18 -5.74 -5.33
C ALA A 57 14.45 -6.24 -4.61
N ALA A 58 14.76 -7.53 -4.75
CA ALA A 58 15.96 -8.13 -4.16
C ALA A 58 17.25 -7.47 -4.68
N ALA A 59 17.33 -7.20 -5.98
CA ALA A 59 18.46 -6.52 -6.59
C ALA A 59 18.65 -5.09 -6.06
N GLY A 60 17.54 -4.41 -5.67
CA GLY A 60 17.55 -3.09 -5.06
C GLY A 60 17.74 -3.09 -3.53
N GLY A 61 17.87 -4.26 -2.89
CA GLY A 61 18.03 -4.38 -1.44
C GLY A 61 16.70 -4.41 -0.66
N VAL A 62 15.56 -4.50 -1.35
CA VAL A 62 14.25 -4.71 -0.73
C VAL A 62 14.07 -6.20 -0.43
N THR A 63 13.94 -6.56 0.84
CA THR A 63 13.80 -7.94 1.29
C THR A 63 12.39 -8.31 1.74
N SER A 64 11.50 -7.34 1.81
CA SER A 64 10.10 -7.53 2.16
C SER A 64 9.23 -6.51 1.44
N PHE A 65 8.05 -6.91 1.00
CA PHE A 65 7.10 -5.97 0.39
C PHE A 65 5.67 -6.19 0.85
N MET A 66 4.85 -5.16 0.70
CA MET A 66 3.41 -5.19 0.95
C MET A 66 2.67 -4.72 -0.30
N ASP A 67 2.00 -5.66 -0.99
CA ASP A 67 1.36 -5.36 -2.27
C ASP A 67 -0.12 -4.99 -2.12
N MET A 68 -0.51 -4.03 -2.93
CA MET A 68 -1.85 -3.44 -2.94
C MET A 68 -2.89 -4.36 -3.62
N PRO A 69 -4.19 -4.21 -3.26
CA PRO A 69 -5.25 -5.13 -3.68
C PRO A 69 -5.80 -4.89 -5.08
N ASN A 70 -5.38 -3.84 -5.80
CA ASN A 70 -5.94 -3.45 -7.10
C ASN A 70 -5.32 -4.22 -8.29
N CYS A 71 -5.40 -5.52 -8.23
CA CYS A 71 -5.10 -6.51 -9.28
C CYS A 71 -6.40 -7.06 -9.91
N ASN A 72 -6.34 -8.15 -10.65
CA ASN A 72 -7.52 -8.79 -11.28
C ASN A 72 -7.46 -10.33 -11.12
N PRO A 73 -8.33 -10.93 -10.29
CA PRO A 73 -9.37 -10.28 -9.50
C PRO A 73 -8.80 -9.39 -8.40
N GLN A 74 -9.57 -8.37 -7.99
CA GLN A 74 -9.19 -7.51 -6.87
C GLN A 74 -9.15 -8.32 -5.57
N THR A 75 -8.19 -8.02 -4.68
CA THR A 75 -8.05 -8.71 -3.39
C THR A 75 -9.05 -8.14 -2.36
N THR A 76 -10.34 -8.30 -2.64
CA THR A 76 -11.46 -7.77 -1.85
C THR A 76 -12.34 -8.85 -1.23
N THR A 77 -11.95 -10.12 -1.36
CA THR A 77 -12.57 -11.27 -0.72
C THR A 77 -11.49 -12.14 -0.06
N LEU A 78 -11.88 -12.91 0.96
CA LEU A 78 -10.97 -13.85 1.63
C LEU A 78 -10.41 -14.89 0.66
N GLU A 79 -11.24 -15.37 -0.28
CA GLU A 79 -10.82 -16.32 -1.31
C GLU A 79 -9.74 -15.69 -2.24
N ALA A 80 -9.96 -14.47 -2.73
CA ALA A 80 -8.99 -13.80 -3.58
C ALA A 80 -7.66 -13.54 -2.84
N LEU A 81 -7.73 -13.20 -1.56
CA LEU A 81 -6.56 -13.02 -0.71
C LEU A 81 -5.78 -14.35 -0.54
N GLU A 82 -6.48 -15.44 -0.22
CA GLU A 82 -5.87 -16.77 -0.08
C GLU A 82 -5.20 -17.23 -1.37
N ASN A 83 -5.88 -17.06 -2.51
CA ASN A 83 -5.32 -17.40 -3.82
C ASN A 83 -4.07 -16.57 -4.13
N LYS A 84 -4.07 -15.28 -3.81
CA LYS A 84 -2.89 -14.42 -3.98
C LYS A 84 -1.71 -14.88 -3.13
N PHE A 85 -1.92 -15.32 -1.89
CA PHE A 85 -0.88 -15.93 -1.06
C PHE A 85 -0.34 -17.24 -1.66
N LYS A 86 -1.21 -18.10 -2.21
CA LYS A 86 -0.79 -19.35 -2.88
C LYS A 86 0.06 -19.06 -4.11
N ASP A 87 -0.33 -18.09 -4.92
CA ASP A 87 0.46 -17.67 -6.09
C ASP A 87 1.82 -17.12 -5.69
N ALA A 88 1.87 -16.24 -4.70
CA ALA A 88 3.10 -15.65 -4.20
C ALA A 88 4.09 -16.70 -3.68
N ALA A 89 3.61 -17.75 -3.01
CA ALA A 89 4.44 -18.82 -2.49
C ALA A 89 5.26 -19.54 -3.58
N THR A 90 4.82 -19.47 -4.84
CA THR A 90 5.52 -20.08 -5.97
C THR A 90 6.35 -19.13 -6.80
N LYS A 91 6.15 -17.80 -6.63
CA LYS A 91 6.74 -16.76 -7.48
C LYS A 91 7.74 -15.87 -6.75
N CYS A 92 7.45 -15.53 -5.48
CA CYS A 92 8.23 -14.54 -4.74
C CYS A 92 9.51 -15.12 -4.17
N ILE A 93 10.60 -14.37 -4.30
CA ILE A 93 11.92 -14.71 -3.73
C ILE A 93 12.29 -13.88 -2.50
N VAL A 94 11.46 -12.89 -2.14
CA VAL A 94 11.58 -12.06 -0.93
C VAL A 94 10.33 -12.23 -0.07
N ASN A 95 10.35 -11.75 1.18
CA ASN A 95 9.19 -11.82 2.06
C ASN A 95 8.05 -10.95 1.52
N TYR A 96 6.81 -11.36 1.78
CA TYR A 96 5.64 -10.67 1.26
C TYR A 96 4.46 -10.67 2.23
N SER A 97 3.65 -9.67 2.10
CA SER A 97 2.30 -9.59 2.64
C SER A 97 1.40 -8.81 1.69
N PHE A 98 0.09 -8.93 1.88
CA PHE A 98 -0.90 -8.30 1.02
C PHE A 98 -1.88 -7.48 1.83
N TYR A 99 -2.25 -6.31 1.29
CA TYR A 99 -3.39 -5.57 1.79
C TYR A 99 -4.70 -6.19 1.33
N PHE A 100 -5.64 -6.28 2.26
CA PHE A 100 -7.03 -6.57 1.91
C PHE A 100 -7.73 -5.29 1.47
N GLY A 101 -8.36 -5.29 0.31
CA GLY A 101 -9.06 -4.13 -0.24
C GLY A 101 -10.45 -3.97 0.38
N ALA A 102 -10.69 -2.87 1.09
CA ALA A 102 -12.01 -2.51 1.53
C ALA A 102 -12.87 -1.97 0.38
N THR A 103 -14.16 -2.24 0.45
CA THR A 103 -15.18 -1.74 -0.47
C THR A 103 -16.39 -1.24 0.31
N ASN A 104 -17.34 -0.59 -0.37
CA ASN A 104 -18.60 -0.19 0.26
C ASN A 104 -19.41 -1.35 0.87
N ASN A 105 -19.07 -2.62 0.55
CA ASN A 105 -19.95 -3.76 0.85
C ASN A 105 -19.24 -4.95 1.55
N ASN A 106 -17.94 -4.89 1.85
CA ASN A 106 -17.21 -6.05 2.39
C ASN A 106 -16.65 -5.87 3.81
N ALA A 107 -17.08 -4.85 4.54
CA ALA A 107 -16.59 -4.59 5.90
C ALA A 107 -16.78 -5.80 6.85
N ASP A 108 -17.80 -6.62 6.64
CA ASP A 108 -18.05 -7.82 7.44
C ASP A 108 -16.92 -8.85 7.37
N GLN A 109 -16.14 -8.86 6.27
CA GLN A 109 -15.02 -9.79 6.10
C GLN A 109 -13.77 -9.37 6.88
N LEU A 110 -13.68 -8.10 7.31
CA LEU A 110 -12.48 -7.57 7.98
C LEU A 110 -12.15 -8.29 9.28
N LYS A 111 -13.17 -8.74 10.00
CA LYS A 111 -13.00 -9.48 11.27
C LYS A 111 -12.41 -10.87 11.10
N ALA A 112 -12.54 -11.45 9.91
CA ALA A 112 -12.04 -12.78 9.60
C ALA A 112 -10.58 -12.76 9.04
N LEU A 113 -9.98 -11.58 8.86
CA LEU A 113 -8.60 -11.45 8.39
C LEU A 113 -7.62 -11.97 9.44
N ASP A 114 -6.68 -12.80 8.99
CA ASP A 114 -5.55 -13.21 9.83
C ASP A 114 -4.52 -12.08 9.95
N LYS A 115 -4.52 -11.43 11.10
CA LYS A 115 -3.67 -10.28 11.42
C LYS A 115 -2.18 -10.62 11.54
N THR A 116 -1.81 -11.90 11.49
CA THR A 116 -0.41 -12.34 11.51
C THR A 116 0.18 -12.43 10.11
N HIS A 117 -0.66 -12.54 9.09
CA HIS A 117 -0.25 -12.67 7.69
C HIS A 117 -0.60 -11.45 6.84
N VAL A 118 -1.74 -10.81 7.12
CA VAL A 118 -2.24 -9.65 6.36
C VAL A 118 -1.68 -8.37 6.95
N CYS A 119 -0.98 -7.56 6.13
CA CYS A 119 -0.31 -6.35 6.60
C CYS A 119 -1.28 -5.21 6.96
N GLY A 120 -2.46 -5.16 6.35
CA GLY A 120 -3.44 -4.12 6.62
C GLY A 120 -4.64 -4.15 5.68
N VAL A 121 -5.54 -3.21 5.92
CA VAL A 121 -6.69 -2.94 5.05
C VAL A 121 -6.35 -1.74 4.16
N LYS A 122 -6.43 -1.91 2.85
CA LYS A 122 -6.31 -0.80 1.90
C LYS A 122 -7.67 -0.19 1.64
N LEU A 123 -7.74 1.12 1.79
CA LEU A 123 -8.95 1.91 1.57
C LEU A 123 -8.69 2.97 0.51
N PHE A 124 -9.48 2.99 -0.55
CA PHE A 124 -9.48 4.03 -1.56
C PHE A 124 -10.61 5.01 -1.27
N MET A 125 -10.28 6.16 -0.70
CA MET A 125 -11.21 7.28 -0.48
C MET A 125 -11.24 8.24 -1.68
N GLY A 126 -10.58 7.86 -2.77
CA GLY A 126 -10.49 8.60 -4.03
C GLY A 126 -9.90 7.72 -5.11
N ALA A 127 -9.82 8.21 -6.33
CA ALA A 127 -9.25 7.61 -7.55
C ALA A 127 -8.94 6.10 -7.45
N SER A 128 -9.92 5.27 -7.72
CA SER A 128 -9.77 3.82 -7.70
C SER A 128 -10.16 3.16 -9.01
N THR A 129 -9.65 1.97 -9.25
CA THR A 129 -10.04 1.11 -10.37
C THR A 129 -11.14 0.13 -9.93
N GLY A 130 -12.11 -0.12 -10.81
CA GLY A 130 -13.22 -1.02 -10.52
C GLY A 130 -14.13 -0.50 -9.41
N ASN A 131 -14.52 -1.38 -8.49
CA ASN A 131 -15.47 -1.10 -7.40
C ASN A 131 -14.80 -0.84 -6.04
N MET A 132 -13.52 -0.49 -6.00
CA MET A 132 -12.78 -0.30 -4.75
C MET A 132 -12.92 1.10 -4.15
N LEU A 133 -13.57 2.05 -4.82
CA LEU A 133 -13.86 3.35 -4.22
C LEU A 133 -14.85 3.17 -3.06
N VAL A 134 -14.49 3.71 -1.90
CA VAL A 134 -15.36 3.77 -0.73
C VAL A 134 -15.72 5.23 -0.47
N ASP A 135 -16.93 5.58 -0.85
CA ASP A 135 -17.47 6.94 -0.82
C ASP A 135 -18.71 7.09 0.07
N ARG A 136 -19.24 5.96 0.57
CA ARG A 136 -20.38 6.00 1.48
C ARG A 136 -19.91 6.17 2.93
N MET A 137 -20.36 7.22 3.60
CA MET A 137 -19.99 7.53 4.98
C MET A 137 -20.26 6.39 5.95
N GLU A 138 -21.35 5.66 5.77
CA GLU A 138 -21.70 4.50 6.60
C GLU A 138 -20.66 3.37 6.44
N ALA A 139 -20.22 3.11 5.21
CA ALA A 139 -19.20 2.11 4.94
C ALA A 139 -17.83 2.54 5.53
N LEU A 140 -17.46 3.81 5.38
CA LEU A 140 -16.25 4.37 5.99
C LEU A 140 -16.26 4.18 7.51
N LYS A 141 -17.31 4.63 8.19
CA LYS A 141 -17.45 4.47 9.65
C LYS A 141 -17.36 3.00 10.07
N LYS A 142 -17.99 2.11 9.34
CA LYS A 142 -17.96 0.66 9.63
C LYS A 142 -16.55 0.09 9.46
N ILE A 143 -15.86 0.42 8.35
CA ILE A 143 -14.49 -0.03 8.09
C ILE A 143 -13.55 0.46 9.20
N PHE A 144 -13.57 1.75 9.54
CA PHE A 144 -12.72 2.30 10.59
C PHE A 144 -13.00 1.71 11.97
N SER A 145 -14.26 1.37 12.28
CA SER A 145 -14.64 0.74 13.56
C SER A 145 -14.30 -0.74 13.65
N GLU A 146 -14.29 -1.46 12.52
CA GLU A 146 -14.26 -2.93 12.53
C GLU A 146 -12.95 -3.54 12.02
N ALA A 147 -12.09 -2.79 11.32
CA ALA A 147 -10.85 -3.32 10.73
C ALA A 147 -9.94 -3.97 11.80
N GLY A 148 -9.80 -3.33 12.97
CA GLY A 148 -8.99 -3.84 14.07
C GLY A 148 -7.51 -4.08 13.72
N MET A 149 -7.05 -3.51 12.61
CA MET A 149 -5.69 -3.52 12.08
C MET A 149 -5.39 -2.21 11.36
N LEU A 150 -4.17 -2.06 10.82
CA LEU A 150 -3.77 -0.87 10.09
C LEU A 150 -4.69 -0.63 8.89
N ILE A 151 -5.19 0.60 8.74
CA ILE A 151 -5.92 1.06 7.57
C ILE A 151 -5.00 1.99 6.78
N ALA A 152 -4.61 1.57 5.58
CA ALA A 152 -3.80 2.36 4.66
C ALA A 152 -4.69 3.04 3.62
N THR A 153 -4.70 4.37 3.57
CA THR A 153 -5.64 5.15 2.76
C THR A 153 -4.99 5.86 1.60
N HIS A 154 -5.62 5.80 0.43
CA HIS A 154 -5.43 6.75 -0.65
C HIS A 154 -6.50 7.84 -0.51
N CYS A 155 -6.08 9.09 -0.35
CA CYS A 155 -6.96 10.20 -0.02
C CYS A 155 -6.99 11.25 -1.12
N GLU A 156 -8.12 11.32 -1.85
CA GLU A 156 -8.45 12.40 -2.76
C GLU A 156 -9.98 12.55 -2.84
N ASP A 157 -10.47 13.76 -2.70
CA ASP A 157 -11.91 14.02 -2.78
C ASP A 157 -12.39 14.02 -4.23
N GLN A 158 -13.21 13.02 -4.58
CA GLN A 158 -13.73 12.85 -5.94
C GLN A 158 -14.71 13.94 -6.37
N GLN A 159 -15.39 14.56 -5.43
CA GLN A 159 -16.30 15.66 -5.76
C GLN A 159 -15.50 16.89 -6.17
N ILE A 160 -14.50 17.27 -5.40
CA ILE A 160 -13.61 18.40 -5.73
C ILE A 160 -12.91 18.17 -7.08
N ILE A 161 -12.43 16.93 -7.32
CA ILE A 161 -11.79 16.59 -8.60
C ILE A 161 -12.77 16.75 -9.77
N ARG A 162 -14.01 16.26 -9.64
CA ARG A 162 -15.03 16.42 -10.68
C ARG A 162 -15.35 17.90 -10.94
N GLU A 163 -15.61 18.66 -9.90
CA GLU A 163 -15.90 20.09 -10.00
C GLU A 163 -14.77 20.86 -10.68
N ASN A 164 -13.53 20.58 -10.30
CA ASN A 164 -12.34 21.14 -10.93
C ASN A 164 -12.24 20.75 -12.41
N THR A 165 -12.44 19.46 -12.71
CA THR A 165 -12.39 18.95 -14.10
C THR A 165 -13.40 19.68 -14.98
N GLU A 166 -14.64 19.77 -14.53
CA GLU A 166 -15.71 20.45 -15.26
C GLU A 166 -15.41 21.94 -15.46
N ARG A 167 -14.94 22.62 -14.41
CA ARG A 167 -14.53 24.03 -14.47
C ARG A 167 -13.43 24.26 -15.50
N PHE A 168 -12.39 23.44 -15.52
CA PHE A 168 -11.29 23.59 -16.47
C PHE A 168 -11.73 23.24 -17.90
N LYS A 169 -12.57 22.21 -18.09
CA LYS A 169 -13.14 21.89 -19.40
C LYS A 169 -14.01 23.03 -19.97
N GLN A 170 -14.82 23.65 -19.13
CA GLN A 170 -15.64 24.80 -19.54
C GLN A 170 -14.78 26.00 -19.98
N GLN A 171 -13.64 26.20 -19.33
CA GLN A 171 -12.77 27.34 -19.59
C GLN A 171 -11.79 27.10 -20.75
N TYR A 172 -11.28 25.87 -20.92
CA TYR A 172 -10.18 25.56 -21.83
C TYR A 172 -10.51 24.51 -22.90
N GLY A 173 -11.72 23.93 -22.88
CA GLY A 173 -12.15 22.88 -23.80
C GLY A 173 -11.95 21.47 -23.24
N GLU A 174 -12.41 20.47 -24.01
CA GLU A 174 -12.41 19.07 -23.58
C GLU A 174 -11.00 18.46 -23.46
N ASP A 175 -10.09 18.85 -24.35
CA ASP A 175 -8.71 18.36 -24.39
C ASP A 175 -7.82 19.20 -23.49
N LEU A 176 -7.84 18.87 -22.19
CA LEU A 176 -7.02 19.57 -21.20
C LEU A 176 -5.55 19.15 -21.29
N ASP A 177 -4.66 20.15 -21.33
CA ASP A 177 -3.22 19.92 -21.23
C ASP A 177 -2.85 19.29 -19.87
N ILE A 178 -1.78 18.47 -19.84
CA ILE A 178 -1.31 17.78 -18.63
C ILE A 178 -0.96 18.76 -17.49
N SER A 179 -0.61 20.00 -17.79
CA SER A 179 -0.33 21.04 -16.79
C SER A 179 -1.53 21.35 -15.87
N PHE A 180 -2.76 21.04 -16.31
CA PHE A 180 -3.95 21.18 -15.47
C PHE A 180 -4.12 20.04 -14.44
N HIS A 181 -3.41 18.92 -14.61
CA HIS A 181 -3.54 17.77 -13.72
C HIS A 181 -3.38 18.12 -12.23
N PRO A 182 -2.32 18.84 -11.78
CA PRO A 182 -2.16 19.22 -10.38
C PRO A 182 -3.17 20.26 -9.90
N LEU A 183 -3.82 21.00 -10.80
CA LEU A 183 -4.88 21.96 -10.48
C LEU A 183 -6.24 21.28 -10.34
N ILE A 184 -6.47 20.20 -11.09
CA ILE A 184 -7.66 19.37 -11.02
C ILE A 184 -7.61 18.48 -9.78
N ARG A 185 -6.52 17.73 -9.62
CA ARG A 185 -6.23 16.93 -8.41
C ARG A 185 -5.47 17.81 -7.41
N SER A 186 -6.19 18.78 -6.89
CA SER A 186 -5.64 19.89 -6.13
C SER A 186 -5.23 19.51 -4.69
N GLU A 187 -4.43 20.37 -4.08
CA GLU A 187 -4.11 20.30 -2.64
C GLU A 187 -5.38 20.20 -1.79
N GLU A 188 -6.43 20.94 -2.14
CA GLU A 188 -7.70 20.89 -1.42
C GLU A 188 -8.36 19.52 -1.49
N ALA A 189 -8.30 18.84 -2.65
CA ALA A 189 -8.85 17.49 -2.82
C ALA A 189 -8.11 16.47 -1.94
N CYS A 190 -6.78 16.56 -1.85
CA CYS A 190 -5.96 15.72 -0.96
C CYS A 190 -6.29 15.99 0.51
N TYR A 191 -6.22 17.27 0.91
CA TYR A 191 -6.42 17.66 2.30
C TYR A 191 -7.83 17.32 2.83
N HIS A 192 -8.88 17.59 2.04
CA HIS A 192 -10.25 17.33 2.47
C HIS A 192 -10.48 15.83 2.75
N SER A 193 -9.95 14.96 1.91
CA SER A 193 -10.06 13.51 2.07
C SER A 193 -9.18 12.98 3.22
N SER A 194 -7.93 13.45 3.34
CA SER A 194 -7.02 13.03 4.42
C SER A 194 -7.50 13.52 5.79
N ALA A 195 -8.02 14.74 5.88
CA ALA A 195 -8.63 15.27 7.11
C ALA A 195 -9.83 14.43 7.56
N LEU A 196 -10.69 13.99 6.62
CA LEU A 196 -11.79 13.08 6.93
C LEU A 196 -11.28 11.72 7.46
N ALA A 197 -10.22 11.15 6.85
CA ALA A 197 -9.63 9.92 7.32
C ALA A 197 -9.07 10.05 8.75
N VAL A 198 -8.39 11.15 9.04
CA VAL A 198 -7.88 11.47 10.40
C VAL A 198 -9.02 11.63 11.40
N GLN A 199 -10.09 12.33 11.02
CA GLN A 199 -11.27 12.47 11.87
C GLN A 199 -11.88 11.11 12.21
N LEU A 200 -12.12 10.26 11.21
CA LEU A 200 -12.66 8.92 11.42
C LEU A 200 -11.76 8.06 12.31
N ALA A 201 -10.44 8.15 12.11
CA ALA A 201 -9.49 7.43 12.94
C ALA A 201 -9.52 7.90 14.41
N LYS A 202 -9.63 9.21 14.65
CA LYS A 202 -9.79 9.77 16.01
C LYS A 202 -11.10 9.33 16.66
N GLU A 203 -12.20 9.32 15.92
CA GLU A 203 -13.52 8.92 16.44
C GLU A 203 -13.60 7.44 16.80
N THR A 204 -12.89 6.57 16.05
CA THR A 204 -12.98 5.12 16.20
C THR A 204 -11.80 4.49 16.94
N GLY A 205 -10.70 5.22 17.13
CA GLY A 205 -9.44 4.69 17.64
C GLY A 205 -8.69 3.79 16.64
N ALA A 206 -9.04 3.86 15.35
CA ALA A 206 -8.39 3.07 14.31
C ALA A 206 -6.93 3.49 14.08
N ARG A 207 -6.08 2.52 13.74
CA ARG A 207 -4.72 2.79 13.29
C ARG A 207 -4.75 3.19 11.82
N LEU A 208 -4.34 4.42 11.53
CA LEU A 208 -4.37 5.02 10.19
C LEU A 208 -2.96 5.22 9.65
N HIS A 209 -2.77 4.90 8.37
CA HIS A 209 -1.62 5.26 7.56
C HIS A 209 -2.12 5.98 6.29
N ILE A 210 -1.89 7.26 6.19
CA ILE A 210 -2.16 8.02 4.96
C ILE A 210 -0.97 7.80 4.03
N LEU A 211 -1.24 7.20 2.88
CA LEU A 211 -0.23 6.87 1.89
C LEU A 211 0.16 8.12 1.07
N HIS A 212 1.41 8.15 0.58
CA HIS A 212 1.91 9.11 -0.41
C HIS A 212 1.40 10.55 -0.19
N ILE A 213 1.54 11.08 1.02
CA ILE A 213 1.26 12.49 1.33
C ILE A 213 1.95 13.39 0.31
N SER A 214 1.18 14.25 -0.35
CA SER A 214 1.63 15.01 -1.51
C SER A 214 1.63 16.53 -1.28
N THR A 215 1.04 17.00 -0.19
CA THR A 215 0.91 18.43 0.08
C THR A 215 1.42 18.81 1.48
N ALA A 216 1.96 20.02 1.61
CA ALA A 216 2.45 20.52 2.91
C ALA A 216 1.30 20.70 3.92
N ARG A 217 0.10 21.01 3.45
CA ARG A 217 -1.08 21.20 4.29
C ARG A 217 -1.51 19.94 5.04
N GLU A 218 -1.23 18.77 4.48
CA GLU A 218 -1.55 17.48 5.11
C GLU A 218 -0.62 17.14 6.29
N LEU A 219 0.47 17.88 6.49
CA LEU A 219 1.43 17.65 7.56
C LEU A 219 1.09 18.41 8.86
N GLY A 220 0.04 19.23 8.85
CA GLY A 220 -0.35 20.16 9.94
C GLY A 220 -1.46 19.68 10.90
#